data_afb3b4b8050808dc247a64b13eef01b7
#
_entry.id   afb3b4b8050808dc247a64b13eef01b7
#
_cell.length_a   1.000
_cell.length_b   1.000
_cell.length_c   1.000
_cell.angle_alpha   90.00
_cell.angle_beta   90.00
_cell.angle_gamma   90.00
#
_symmetry.space_group_name_H-M   'P 1'
#
loop_
_entity.id
_entity.type
_entity.pdbx_description
1 polymer ?
#
loop_
_entity_poly.entity_id
_entity_poly.type
_entity_poly.pdbx_seq_one_letter_code
_entity_poly.pdbx_strand_id
1 'polypeptide(L)'
;MELRVLRYFLAVAREESISAAAATLHITQPTLSRQLMDLEKELGCRLLIRGKRSHKISLTEEGMLLRRRAEEIVELADQTEAEFAAREGILGGNIYLGGGETNAVRLLARTALTL
;
A
#
# COMPACT_ATOMS: atom_id res chain seq x y z
N MET A 1 -7.49 8.04 3.26
CA MET A 1 -6.18 7.53 2.84
C MET A 1 -6.26 6.03 2.68
N GLU A 2 -6.09 5.56 1.46
CA GLU A 2 -6.23 4.15 1.17
C GLU A 2 -4.87 3.49 1.09
N LEU A 3 -4.83 2.22 1.49
CA LEU A 3 -3.58 1.46 1.45
C LEU A 3 -3.02 1.39 0.03
N ARG A 4 -3.90 1.23 -0.98
CA ARG A 4 -3.47 1.18 -2.36
C ARG A 4 -2.73 2.46 -2.75
N VAL A 5 -3.23 3.61 -2.31
CA VAL A 5 -2.62 4.89 -2.65
C VAL A 5 -1.28 5.05 -1.94
N LEU A 6 -1.16 4.53 -0.72
CA LEU A 6 0.14 4.53 -0.04
C LEU A 6 1.15 3.71 -0.82
N ARG A 7 0.75 2.57 -1.40
CA ARG A 7 1.65 1.78 -2.23
C ARG A 7 2.04 2.55 -3.48
N TYR A 8 1.10 3.30 -4.08
CA TYR A 8 1.41 4.16 -5.23
C TYR A 8 2.45 5.21 -4.85
N PHE A 9 2.26 5.85 -3.70
CA PHE A 9 3.19 6.87 -3.24
C PHE A 9 4.59 6.29 -3.03
N LEU A 10 4.66 5.11 -2.41
CA LEU A 10 5.95 4.47 -2.17
C LEU A 10 6.64 4.11 -3.49
N ALA A 11 5.88 3.70 -4.50
CA ALA A 11 6.45 3.39 -5.81
C ALA A 11 7.06 4.63 -6.45
N VAL A 12 6.36 5.77 -6.37
CA VAL A 12 6.87 7.02 -6.92
C VAL A 12 8.13 7.46 -6.17
N ALA A 13 8.13 7.31 -4.85
CA ALA A 13 9.30 7.68 -4.05
C ALA A 13 10.51 6.83 -4.42
N ARG A 14 10.29 5.54 -4.68
CA ARG A 14 11.37 4.62 -5.04
C ARG A 14 11.89 4.88 -6.45
N GLU A 15 10.97 5.04 -7.41
CA GLU A 15 11.36 5.21 -8.81
C GLU A 15 11.82 6.63 -9.10
N GLU A 16 11.44 7.59 -8.29
CA GLU A 16 11.73 9.02 -8.51
C GLU A 16 11.21 9.50 -9.84
N SER A 17 10.14 8.88 -10.33
CA SER A 17 9.57 9.17 -11.64
C SER A 17 8.11 8.71 -11.65
N ILE A 18 7.21 9.61 -12.06
CA ILE A 18 5.80 9.26 -12.17
C ILE A 18 5.61 8.23 -13.27
N SER A 19 6.27 8.42 -14.42
CA SER A 19 6.08 7.51 -15.55
C SER A 19 6.63 6.11 -15.23
N ALA A 20 7.81 6.03 -14.59
CA ALA A 20 8.37 4.74 -14.23
C ALA A 20 7.51 4.03 -13.19
N ALA A 21 7.00 4.77 -12.21
CA ALA A 21 6.13 4.18 -11.21
C ALA A 21 4.83 3.69 -11.81
N ALA A 22 4.24 4.48 -12.72
CA ALA A 22 3.00 4.07 -13.37
C ALA A 22 3.20 2.78 -14.15
N ALA A 23 4.35 2.66 -14.85
CA ALA A 23 4.65 1.44 -15.59
C ALA A 23 4.78 0.24 -14.65
N THR A 24 5.49 0.40 -13.54
CA THR A 24 5.64 -0.67 -12.56
C THR A 24 4.30 -1.07 -11.96
N LEU A 25 3.44 -0.10 -11.71
CA LEU A 25 2.13 -0.35 -11.09
C LEU A 25 1.06 -0.79 -12.10
N HIS A 26 1.38 -0.76 -13.38
CA HIS A 26 0.45 -1.14 -14.46
C HIS A 26 -0.78 -0.23 -14.47
N ILE A 27 -0.57 1.06 -14.28
CA ILE A 27 -1.64 2.06 -14.39
C ILE A 27 -1.14 3.21 -15.25
N THR A 28 -2.06 4.07 -15.69
CA THR A 28 -1.69 5.21 -16.51
C THR A 28 -1.13 6.33 -15.65
N GLN A 29 -0.28 7.17 -16.26
CA GLN A 29 0.28 8.31 -15.54
C GLN A 29 -0.81 9.26 -15.04
N PRO A 30 -1.81 9.63 -15.85
CA PRO A 30 -2.87 10.51 -15.32
C PRO A 30 -3.59 9.93 -14.10
N THR A 31 -3.83 8.62 -14.10
CA THR A 31 -4.47 7.98 -12.96
C THR A 31 -3.59 8.10 -11.72
N LEU A 32 -2.31 7.79 -11.87
CA LEU A 32 -1.37 7.88 -10.74
C LEU A 32 -1.26 9.31 -10.24
N SER A 33 -1.11 10.27 -11.15
CA SER A 33 -0.99 11.69 -10.77
C SER A 33 -2.21 12.14 -10.00
N ARG A 34 -3.41 11.77 -10.45
CA ARG A 34 -4.64 12.18 -9.78
C ARG A 34 -4.74 11.60 -8.39
N GLN A 35 -4.38 10.31 -8.24
CA GLN A 35 -4.42 9.68 -6.93
C GLN A 35 -3.47 10.36 -5.95
N LEU A 36 -2.30 10.73 -6.43
CA LEU A 36 -1.33 11.42 -5.56
C LEU A 36 -1.78 12.83 -5.20
N MET A 37 -2.39 13.53 -6.16
CA MET A 37 -2.93 14.86 -5.86
C MET A 37 -4.07 14.79 -4.85
N ASP A 38 -4.92 13.78 -4.97
CA ASP A 38 -6.00 13.60 -4.00
C ASP A 38 -5.43 13.31 -2.61
N LEU A 39 -4.37 12.53 -2.54
CA LEU A 39 -3.70 12.26 -1.28
C LEU A 39 -3.13 13.53 -0.65
N GLU A 40 -2.50 14.36 -1.48
CA GLU A 40 -1.98 15.63 -0.98
C GLU A 40 -3.09 16.53 -0.47
N LYS A 41 -4.21 16.56 -1.17
CA LYS A 41 -5.36 17.35 -0.70
C LYS A 41 -5.89 16.82 0.62
N GLU A 42 -5.99 15.52 0.72
CA GLU A 42 -6.50 14.89 1.94
C GLU A 42 -5.63 15.22 3.15
N LEU A 43 -4.32 15.17 2.95
CA LEU A 43 -3.38 15.44 4.05
C LEU A 43 -3.08 16.93 4.22
N GLY A 44 -3.49 17.75 3.25
CA GLY A 44 -3.35 19.20 3.35
C GLY A 44 -1.94 19.70 3.17
N CYS A 45 -1.11 18.99 2.42
CA CYS A 45 0.28 19.42 2.20
C CYS A 45 0.81 18.81 0.90
N ARG A 46 1.90 19.41 0.41
CA ARG A 46 2.60 18.86 -0.73
C ARG A 46 3.52 17.73 -0.25
N LEU A 47 3.51 16.66 -1.00
CA LEU A 47 4.37 15.51 -0.70
C LEU A 47 5.51 15.36 -1.69
N LEU A 48 5.29 15.83 -2.92
CA LEU A 48 6.22 15.62 -4.02
C LEU A 48 6.72 16.94 -4.56
N ILE A 49 7.99 16.95 -4.96
CA ILE A 49 8.62 18.05 -5.65
C ILE A 49 9.00 17.56 -7.03
N ARG A 50 8.56 18.27 -8.08
CA ARG A 50 8.87 17.88 -9.46
C ARG A 50 10.02 18.74 -9.96
N GLY A 51 11.07 18.10 -10.46
CA GLY A 51 12.17 18.78 -11.07
C GLY A 51 11.77 19.29 -12.46
N LYS A 52 12.13 20.52 -12.76
CA LYS A 52 11.66 21.14 -14.00
C LYS A 52 12.33 20.52 -15.23
N ARG A 53 13.61 20.23 -15.16
CA ARG A 53 14.36 19.78 -16.34
C ARG A 53 14.52 18.27 -16.41
N SER A 54 14.76 17.65 -15.28
CA SER A 54 15.03 16.23 -15.24
C SER A 54 13.78 15.40 -15.07
N HIS A 55 12.64 16.03 -14.74
CA HIS A 55 11.39 15.34 -14.41
C HIS A 55 11.57 14.41 -13.23
N LYS A 56 12.66 14.57 -12.49
CA LYS A 56 12.92 13.74 -11.32
C LYS A 56 12.02 14.19 -10.19
N ILE A 57 11.44 13.22 -9.50
CA ILE A 57 10.58 13.47 -8.35
C ILE A 57 11.39 13.33 -7.08
N SER A 58 11.25 14.29 -6.19
CA SER A 58 11.81 14.17 -4.84
C SER A 58 10.71 14.46 -3.84
N LEU A 59 11.00 14.26 -2.56
CA LEU A 59 9.99 14.38 -1.51
C LEU A 59 10.18 15.66 -0.72
N THR A 60 9.06 16.27 -0.33
CA THR A 60 9.08 17.34 0.69
C THR A 60 9.38 16.70 2.04
N GLU A 61 9.53 17.54 3.07
CA GLU A 61 9.66 17.01 4.44
C GLU A 61 8.46 16.17 4.80
N GLU A 62 7.26 16.65 4.45
CA GLU A 62 6.04 15.90 4.70
C GLU A 62 6.04 14.59 3.92
N GLY A 63 6.56 14.61 2.69
CA GLY A 63 6.68 13.40 1.90
C GLY A 63 7.62 12.40 2.53
N MET A 64 8.70 12.87 3.14
CA MET A 64 9.64 11.97 3.83
C MET A 64 8.98 11.33 5.06
N LEU A 65 8.20 12.12 5.79
CA LEU A 65 7.45 11.59 6.92
C LEU A 65 6.46 10.54 6.44
N LEU A 66 5.71 10.85 5.39
CA LEU A 66 4.71 9.91 4.88
C LEU A 66 5.39 8.64 4.38
N ARG A 67 6.55 8.75 3.71
CA ARG A 67 7.24 7.56 3.22
C ARG A 67 7.57 6.62 4.38
N ARG A 68 8.10 7.17 5.47
CA ARG A 68 8.45 6.34 6.63
C ARG A 68 7.21 5.66 7.21
N ARG A 69 6.13 6.44 7.38
CA ARG A 69 4.91 5.86 7.94
C ARG A 69 4.23 4.90 6.98
N ALA A 70 4.23 5.22 5.68
CA ALA A 70 3.62 4.35 4.70
C ALA A 70 4.33 3.00 4.64
N GLU A 71 5.65 3.00 4.75
CA GLU A 71 6.40 1.75 4.78
C GLU A 71 5.98 0.89 5.97
N GLU A 72 5.81 1.51 7.14
CA GLU A 72 5.35 0.80 8.32
C GLU A 72 3.94 0.26 8.15
N ILE A 73 3.05 1.07 7.59
CA ILE A 73 1.66 0.68 7.41
C ILE A 73 1.55 -0.48 6.42
N VAL A 74 2.23 -0.37 5.28
CA VAL A 74 2.17 -1.40 4.25
C VAL A 74 2.78 -2.70 4.76
N GLU A 75 3.90 -2.59 5.48
CA GLU A 75 4.53 -3.78 6.04
C GLU A 75 3.62 -4.48 7.02
N LEU A 76 2.93 -3.72 7.87
CA LEU A 76 2.01 -4.31 8.83
C LEU A 76 0.83 -4.96 8.12
N ALA A 77 0.33 -4.33 7.05
CA ALA A 77 -0.75 -4.93 6.28
C ALA A 77 -0.31 -6.25 5.65
N ASP A 78 0.90 -6.28 5.09
CA ASP A 78 1.42 -7.50 4.48
C ASP A 78 1.63 -8.60 5.53
N GLN A 79 2.13 -8.24 6.71
CA GLN A 79 2.28 -9.20 7.80
C GLN A 79 0.93 -9.76 8.23
N THR A 80 -0.07 -8.90 8.31
CA THR A 80 -1.40 -9.33 8.73
C THR A 80 -1.96 -10.33 7.74
N GLU A 81 -1.84 -10.05 6.45
CA GLU A 81 -2.32 -10.98 5.43
C GLU A 81 -1.57 -12.31 5.48
N ALA A 82 -0.25 -12.24 5.71
CA ALA A 82 0.56 -13.45 5.79
C ALA A 82 0.16 -14.30 7.00
N GLU A 83 -0.15 -13.66 8.12
CA GLU A 83 -0.57 -14.39 9.32
C GLU A 83 -1.88 -15.13 9.08
N PHE A 84 -2.81 -14.50 8.39
CA PHE A 84 -4.08 -15.16 8.09
C PHE A 84 -3.91 -16.25 7.06
N ALA A 85 -3.06 -16.07 6.08
CA ALA A 85 -2.77 -17.11 5.10
C ALA A 85 -2.13 -18.32 5.77
N ALA A 86 -1.22 -18.12 6.73
CA ALA A 86 -0.59 -19.19 7.47
C ALA A 86 -1.61 -19.95 8.32
N ARG A 87 -2.55 -19.24 8.93
CA ARG A 87 -3.58 -19.89 9.72
C ARG A 87 -4.47 -20.78 8.86
N GLU A 88 -4.83 -20.29 7.67
CA GLU A 88 -5.62 -21.12 6.74
C GLU A 88 -4.87 -22.39 6.36
N GLY A 89 -3.58 -22.24 6.09
CA GLY A 89 -2.75 -23.38 5.78
C GLY A 89 -2.66 -24.37 6.93
N ILE A 90 -2.54 -23.86 8.15
CA ILE A 90 -2.47 -24.69 9.35
C ILE A 90 -3.78 -25.44 9.55
N LEU A 91 -4.92 -24.78 9.30
CA LEU A 91 -6.21 -25.39 9.47
C LEU A 91 -6.49 -26.46 8.42
N GLY A 92 -5.48 -26.74 7.65
CA GLY A 92 -5.57 -27.84 6.73
C GLY A 92 -6.08 -27.44 5.39
N GLY A 93 -6.04 -26.25 5.24
CA GLY A 93 -6.58 -25.83 4.02
C GLY A 93 -7.90 -26.42 3.79
N ASN A 94 -8.67 -26.55 4.36
CA ASN A 94 -9.89 -26.96 4.09
C ASN A 94 -10.94 -26.20 4.59
N ILE A 95 -11.03 -26.07 4.90
CA ILE A 95 -11.85 -25.46 5.23
C ILE A 95 -12.35 -24.42 4.99
N TYR A 96 -12.35 -24.37 5.30
CA TYR A 96 -12.62 -23.43 5.13
C TYR A 96 -13.24 -22.59 4.77
N LEU A 97 -13.72 -22.50 4.95
CA LEU A 97 -13.95 -21.71 4.75
C LEU A 97 -14.25 -20.92 4.11
N GLY A 98 -14.56 -21.04 3.96
CA GLY A 98 -14.52 -20.36 3.32
C GLY A 98 -14.58 -19.76 2.64
N GLY A 99 -14.98 -20.19 2.71
CA GLY A 99 -14.60 -19.72 2.08
C GLY A 99 -14.47 -19.22 1.70
N GLY A 100 -14.75 -19.56 1.90
CA GLY A 100 -14.23 -19.24 1.70
C GLY A 100 -14.14 -18.73 1.77
N GLU A 101 -14.41 -18.75 2.04
CA GLU A 101 -13.96 -18.59 2.32
C GLU A 101 -13.75 -18.06 2.80
N THR A 102 -14.08 -18.02 3.22
CA THR A 102 -13.57 -17.81 3.81
C THR A 102 -13.40 -17.45 4.39
N ASN A 103 -13.65 -17.59 4.94
CA ASN A 103 -13.17 -17.55 5.55
C ASN A 103 -13.19 -17.20 6.19
N ALA A 104 -13.43 -17.30 6.46
CA ALA A 104 -13.17 -17.34 7.11
C ALA A 104 -13.33 -17.21 7.83
N VAL A 105 -13.64 -17.25 8.09
CA VAL A 105 -13.46 -17.53 8.68
C VAL A 105 -13.42 -17.69 9.28
N ARG A 106 -13.59 -17.76 9.41
CA ARG A 106 -13.23 -18.13 9.92
C ARG A 106 -12.84 -17.93 10.65
N LEU A 107 -13.03 -17.96 10.94
CA LEU A 107 -12.43 -18.06 11.63
C LEU A 107 -12.07 -17.66 12.22
N LEU A 108 -12.26 -17.76 12.59
CA LEU A 108 -11.66 -17.68 13.16
C LEU A 108 -11.19 -17.55 13.79
N ALA A 109 -11.24 -17.64 14.02
CA ALA A 109 -10.52 -17.71 14.57
C ALA A 109 -9.84 -17.46 15.17
N ARG A 110 -9.64 -17.57 15.65
CA ARG A 110 -8.71 -17.47 16.28
C ARG A 110 -7.84 -16.86 16.64
N THR A 111 -7.88 -16.70 16.96
CA THR A 111 -6.88 -16.22 17.39
C THR A 111 -6.32 -15.56 17.75
N ALA A 112 -6.56 -15.61 18.07
CA ALA A 112 -5.87 -14.99 18.28
C ALA A 112 -5.47 -14.38 18.46
N LEU A 113 -5.67 -14.39 18.82
CA LEU A 113 -5.14 -13.83 18.80
C LEU A 113 -4.62 -13.20 18.74
N THR A 114 -4.60 -13.50 19.01
CA THR A 114 -4.15 -12.92 18.94
C THR A 114 -4.21 -12.26 18.69
N LEU A 115 -4.57 -12.14 18.66
CA LEU A 115 -4.70 -11.51 18.37
C LEU A 115 -4.78 -11.27 18.55
#